data_52240d8b3cc719e57f7ab1ae3f600014
#
_entry.id   52240d8b3cc719e57f7ab1ae3f600014
#
_cell.length_a   1.000
_cell.length_b   1.000
_cell.length_c   1.000
_cell.angle_alpha   90.00
_cell.angle_beta   90.00
_cell.angle_gamma   90.00
#
_symmetry.space_group_name_H-M   'P 1'
#
loop_
_entity.id
_entity.type
_entity.pdbx_description
1 polymer ?
#
loop_
_entity_poly.entity_id
_entity_poly.type
_entity_poly.pdbx_seq_one_letter_code
_entity_poly.pdbx_strand_id
1 'polypeptide(L)'
;MTHAPCFCLLWALSCGGCGASTNLLGDGESGVPVASDGATKVADGSAGSPTSLGASGGRASSAVGGQLSPPVSPEQLDAATAVCGATSWIFSGLVPNSRSLGGVPLPSGSVTCGRIYRGSQLANLGADGCGDFAALGIKSVIDLRTAAEAALTPSPECTFKQAQYVSAPMPIPYNLSPANYIADLHTNASVLAAFAVLGEVASYPVLFHCTYGRDRSGVLAALILRLLGASREVVMAEYMRTQQSGFGSAPMSLQATLDEIERLGGAEAFLLSIGVPAKAIAVLRAQSVTPVVP
;
A
#
# COMPACT_ATOMS: atom_id res chain seq x y z
N MET A 1 -36.58 -32.92 39.65
CA MET A 1 -37.73 -33.34 38.85
C MET A 1 -37.97 -32.20 37.87
N THR A 2 -37.60 -32.26 36.64
CA THR A 2 -37.97 -33.05 35.51
C THR A 2 -36.94 -32.89 34.38
N HIS A 3 -36.69 -33.95 33.75
CA HIS A 3 -35.87 -34.43 32.68
C HIS A 3 -35.73 -33.57 31.39
N ALA A 4 -34.55 -33.70 30.81
CA ALA A 4 -34.21 -33.44 29.42
C ALA A 4 -35.01 -34.36 28.43
N PRO A 5 -34.94 -34.08 27.13
CA PRO A 5 -34.32 -35.12 26.31
C PRO A 5 -33.28 -34.62 25.29
N CYS A 6 -32.26 -35.46 25.12
CA CYS A 6 -31.35 -35.55 23.97
C CYS A 6 -32.13 -35.88 22.69
N PHE A 7 -31.71 -35.28 21.57
CA PHE A 7 -31.92 -35.85 20.25
C PHE A 7 -30.56 -35.99 19.54
N CYS A 8 -30.09 -37.27 19.54
CA CYS A 8 -29.10 -37.74 18.56
C CYS A 8 -29.84 -38.07 17.25
N LEU A 9 -29.34 -37.62 16.13
CA LEU A 9 -29.62 -38.24 14.83
C LEU A 9 -28.31 -38.54 14.13
N LEU A 10 -27.99 -39.83 14.12
CA LEU A 10 -27.01 -40.47 13.23
C LEU A 10 -27.51 -40.38 11.77
N TRP A 11 -26.59 -40.11 10.84
CA TRP A 11 -26.65 -40.70 9.50
C TRP A 11 -25.25 -41.18 9.10
N ALA A 12 -25.25 -42.48 8.80
CA ALA A 12 -24.05 -43.24 8.46
C ALA A 12 -24.00 -43.51 6.95
N LEU A 13 -22.76 -43.59 6.45
CA LEU A 13 -22.24 -44.51 5.41
C LEU A 13 -22.83 -44.45 3.99
N SER A 14 -21.97 -44.11 3.04
CA SER A 14 -21.78 -44.94 1.86
C SER A 14 -20.32 -44.86 1.36
N CYS A 15 -19.64 -46.00 1.44
CA CYS A 15 -18.38 -46.31 0.79
C CYS A 15 -18.60 -46.72 -0.68
N GLY A 16 -17.62 -46.48 -1.52
CA GLY A 16 -17.43 -47.06 -2.85
C GLY A 16 -16.79 -46.06 -3.81
N GLY A 17 -15.71 -46.30 -4.44
CA GLY A 17 -14.97 -47.42 -4.87
C GLY A 17 -13.61 -46.96 -5.44
N CYS A 18 -12.64 -47.86 -5.30
CA CYS A 18 -11.32 -47.82 -5.91
C CYS A 18 -11.38 -47.85 -7.44
N GLY A 19 -10.47 -47.14 -8.08
CA GLY A 19 -10.15 -47.31 -9.48
C GLY A 19 -8.72 -46.80 -9.74
N ALA A 20 -7.81 -47.74 -9.86
CA ALA A 20 -6.39 -47.53 -10.19
C ALA A 20 -6.15 -47.55 -11.71
N SER A 21 -4.99 -47.02 -12.08
CA SER A 21 -4.21 -47.27 -13.33
C SER A 21 -4.62 -46.39 -14.53
N THR A 22 -3.70 -45.79 -15.28
CA THR A 22 -2.48 -46.25 -15.90
C THR A 22 -1.67 -45.11 -16.48
N ASN A 23 -0.34 -45.23 -16.41
CA ASN A 23 0.64 -44.46 -17.18
C ASN A 23 0.40 -44.59 -18.69
N LEU A 24 0.60 -43.47 -19.41
CA LEU A 24 1.15 -43.53 -20.76
C LEU A 24 2.10 -42.35 -20.98
N LEU A 25 3.35 -42.73 -21.20
CA LEU A 25 4.44 -41.95 -21.77
C LEU A 25 4.06 -41.55 -23.22
N GLY A 26 4.40 -40.35 -23.61
CA GLY A 26 4.33 -39.89 -24.98
C GLY A 26 5.36 -38.79 -25.20
N ASP A 27 6.53 -39.19 -25.62
CA ASP A 27 7.59 -38.33 -26.16
C ASP A 27 7.11 -37.68 -27.45
N GLY A 28 7.41 -36.39 -27.63
CA GLY A 28 7.14 -35.66 -28.84
C GLY A 28 8.06 -34.43 -28.96
N GLU A 29 9.31 -34.70 -29.39
CA GLU A 29 10.20 -33.66 -29.90
C GLU A 29 9.66 -33.07 -31.22
N SER A 30 9.74 -31.76 -31.34
CA SER A 30 9.92 -31.01 -32.60
C SER A 30 10.16 -29.56 -32.22
N GLY A 31 11.38 -28.99 -32.29
CA GLY A 31 12.02 -28.72 -33.58
C GLY A 31 11.81 -27.21 -33.86
N VAL A 32 12.69 -26.36 -33.26
CA VAL A 32 12.79 -24.91 -33.55
C VAL A 32 13.75 -24.74 -34.72
N PRO A 33 13.51 -23.90 -35.69
CA PRO A 33 14.57 -23.33 -36.50
C PRO A 33 14.98 -21.94 -35.98
N VAL A 34 16.28 -21.88 -35.66
CA VAL A 34 17.03 -20.63 -35.50
C VAL A 34 17.29 -20.09 -36.92
N ALA A 35 17.00 -18.82 -37.12
CA ALA A 35 17.50 -18.06 -38.26
C ALA A 35 18.42 -16.95 -37.73
N SER A 36 19.67 -17.09 -38.11
CA SER A 36 20.73 -16.10 -37.95
C SER A 36 20.78 -15.21 -39.18
N ASP A 37 21.42 -14.05 -38.98
CA ASP A 37 22.12 -13.18 -39.93
C ASP A 37 21.40 -12.04 -40.59
N GLY A 38 22.01 -10.87 -40.37
CA GLY A 38 21.76 -9.64 -41.13
C GLY A 38 22.47 -8.42 -40.56
N ALA A 39 23.80 -8.49 -40.50
CA ALA A 39 24.62 -7.30 -40.26
C ALA A 39 24.66 -6.45 -41.54
N THR A 40 24.29 -5.20 -41.46
CA THR A 40 24.67 -4.17 -42.46
C THR A 40 25.32 -2.98 -41.78
N LYS A 41 26.62 -2.87 -42.03
CA LYS A 41 27.42 -1.66 -41.94
C LYS A 41 27.10 -0.74 -43.08
N VAL A 42 27.01 0.57 -42.85
CA VAL A 42 27.40 1.69 -43.77
C VAL A 42 27.32 2.95 -42.90
N ALA A 43 28.27 3.70 -42.72
CA ALA A 43 29.28 4.48 -43.33
C ALA A 43 29.22 5.93 -42.80
N ASP A 44 30.41 6.39 -42.49
CA ASP A 44 30.82 7.76 -42.16
C ASP A 44 30.27 8.83 -43.08
N GLY A 45 30.06 10.04 -42.49
CA GLY A 45 29.79 11.26 -43.22
C GLY A 45 29.98 12.51 -42.35
N SER A 46 31.22 12.87 -42.15
CA SER A 46 31.89 14.16 -42.23
C SER A 46 31.10 15.45 -42.02
N ALA A 47 31.52 16.18 -41.00
CA ALA A 47 31.85 17.62 -40.91
C ALA A 47 30.95 18.69 -41.57
N GLY A 48 30.55 19.66 -40.73
CA GLY A 48 30.06 20.96 -41.20
C GLY A 48 29.67 21.87 -40.04
N SER A 49 30.63 22.54 -39.39
CA SER A 49 30.35 23.87 -38.81
C SER A 49 30.46 24.89 -39.93
N PRO A 50 29.60 25.91 -39.95
CA PRO A 50 29.98 27.14 -39.31
C PRO A 50 28.88 28.13 -38.87
N THR A 51 29.33 29.14 -38.21
CA THR A 51 28.92 30.55 -38.14
C THR A 51 27.85 30.95 -37.13
N SER A 52 28.41 31.68 -36.19
CA SER A 52 27.80 32.68 -35.30
C SER A 52 27.02 33.76 -36.06
N LEU A 53 25.85 34.14 -35.59
CA LEU A 53 25.28 35.47 -35.71
C LEU A 53 24.21 35.77 -34.66
N GLY A 54 24.41 36.85 -33.93
CA GLY A 54 23.33 37.74 -33.53
C GLY A 54 22.75 37.57 -32.14
N ALA A 55 23.32 38.25 -31.16
CA ALA A 55 22.71 38.60 -29.90
C ALA A 55 21.50 39.51 -30.12
N SER A 56 20.33 39.11 -29.59
CA SER A 56 19.30 40.08 -29.24
C SER A 56 18.74 39.72 -27.86
N GLY A 57 18.82 40.69 -26.96
CA GLY A 57 18.43 40.55 -25.56
C GLY A 57 16.97 40.20 -25.36
N GLY A 58 16.74 39.05 -24.80
CA GLY A 58 15.48 38.65 -24.22
C GLY A 58 15.65 38.62 -22.70
N ARG A 59 14.81 39.36 -21.99
CA ARG A 59 14.78 39.41 -20.52
C ARG A 59 14.71 38.01 -19.96
N ALA A 60 15.70 37.70 -19.13
CA ALA A 60 15.65 36.51 -18.27
C ALA A 60 14.42 36.58 -17.35
N SER A 61 13.44 35.81 -17.67
CA SER A 61 12.40 35.44 -16.71
C SER A 61 13.07 34.57 -15.66
N SER A 62 13.22 35.10 -14.45
CA SER A 62 13.71 34.34 -13.30
C SER A 62 12.74 33.19 -13.03
N ALA A 63 13.04 32.04 -13.62
CA ALA A 63 12.48 30.80 -13.15
C ALA A 63 12.95 30.64 -11.69
N VAL A 64 12.03 30.77 -10.75
CA VAL A 64 12.23 30.36 -9.37
C VAL A 64 12.53 28.85 -9.45
N GLY A 65 13.83 28.54 -9.45
CA GLY A 65 14.31 27.17 -9.33
C GLY A 65 13.83 26.63 -8.01
N GLY A 66 12.76 25.86 -8.02
CA GLY A 66 12.35 25.06 -6.89
C GLY A 66 13.55 24.19 -6.53
N GLN A 67 14.17 24.47 -5.40
CA GLN A 67 15.26 23.70 -4.86
C GLN A 67 14.70 22.31 -4.59
N LEU A 68 15.08 21.32 -5.41
CA LEU A 68 14.73 19.93 -5.20
C LEU A 68 15.29 19.53 -3.83
N SER A 69 14.42 19.27 -2.90
CA SER A 69 14.84 18.71 -1.61
C SER A 69 15.62 17.42 -1.87
N PRO A 70 16.74 17.18 -1.17
CA PRO A 70 17.50 15.96 -1.37
C PRO A 70 16.60 14.73 -1.11
N PRO A 71 16.84 13.62 -1.81
CA PRO A 71 16.06 12.41 -1.62
C PRO A 71 16.15 11.95 -0.15
N VAL A 72 15.00 11.69 0.44
CA VAL A 72 14.90 11.16 1.81
C VAL A 72 15.14 9.65 1.75
N SER A 73 16.11 9.13 2.53
CA SER A 73 16.33 7.70 2.62
C SER A 73 15.37 7.04 3.64
N PRO A 74 15.12 5.71 3.55
CA PRO A 74 14.37 4.99 4.57
C PRO A 74 14.93 5.17 5.97
N GLU A 75 16.25 5.18 6.15
CA GLU A 75 16.93 5.38 7.44
C GLU A 75 16.71 6.78 8.01
N GLN A 76 16.74 7.80 7.14
CA GLN A 76 16.42 9.18 7.54
C GLN A 76 14.95 9.28 7.99
N LEU A 77 14.06 8.55 7.32
CA LEU A 77 12.67 8.51 7.70
C LEU A 77 12.48 7.74 9.01
N ASP A 78 13.21 6.64 9.25
CA ASP A 78 13.20 5.92 10.52
C ASP A 78 13.61 6.83 11.68
N ALA A 79 14.67 7.63 11.51
CA ALA A 79 15.07 8.61 12.49
C ALA A 79 13.98 9.67 12.75
N ALA A 80 13.34 10.17 11.70
CA ALA A 80 12.26 11.15 11.83
C ALA A 80 11.03 10.56 12.54
N THR A 81 10.68 9.30 12.27
CA THR A 81 9.52 8.64 12.89
C THR A 81 9.79 8.14 14.31
N ALA A 82 11.04 8.08 14.74
CA ALA A 82 11.44 7.68 16.11
C ALA A 82 10.86 8.61 17.18
N VAL A 83 10.49 9.84 16.85
CA VAL A 83 9.83 10.78 17.79
C VAL A 83 8.50 10.24 18.34
N CYS A 84 7.90 9.27 17.65
CA CYS A 84 6.63 8.65 18.07
C CYS A 84 6.79 7.52 19.10
N GLY A 85 7.97 7.36 19.68
CA GLY A 85 8.26 6.28 20.63
C GLY A 85 8.95 5.08 20.01
N ALA A 86 9.25 4.07 20.79
CA ALA A 86 10.31 3.11 20.59
C ALA A 86 10.30 2.29 19.30
N THR A 87 9.25 2.29 18.48
CA THR A 87 9.34 1.64 17.17
C THR A 87 8.30 2.18 16.21
N SER A 88 8.74 2.57 15.06
CA SER A 88 7.86 2.68 13.91
C SER A 88 7.27 1.33 13.48
N TRP A 89 7.82 0.22 13.97
CA TRP A 89 7.34 -1.15 13.76
C TRP A 89 6.48 -1.60 14.93
N ILE A 90 5.31 -2.16 14.65
CA ILE A 90 4.34 -2.64 15.63
C ILE A 90 4.23 -4.17 15.58
N PHE A 91 3.60 -4.77 16.59
CA PHE A 91 3.38 -6.21 16.72
C PHE A 91 4.65 -7.07 16.82
N SER A 92 5.76 -6.51 17.32
CA SER A 92 6.99 -7.25 17.68
C SER A 92 7.45 -8.30 16.62
N GLY A 93 7.22 -8.01 15.33
CA GLY A 93 7.59 -8.91 14.22
C GLY A 93 6.59 -10.03 13.93
N LEU A 94 5.52 -10.19 14.71
CA LEU A 94 4.47 -11.20 14.46
C LEU A 94 3.68 -10.91 13.18
N VAL A 95 3.48 -9.65 12.87
CA VAL A 95 2.83 -9.19 11.63
C VAL A 95 3.85 -8.38 10.82
N PRO A 96 4.52 -9.01 9.86
CA PRO A 96 5.55 -8.35 9.07
C PRO A 96 5.05 -7.08 8.39
N ASN A 97 5.96 -6.14 8.11
CA ASN A 97 5.65 -4.89 7.43
C ASN A 97 4.59 -4.01 8.15
N SER A 98 4.40 -4.23 9.45
CA SER A 98 3.44 -3.48 10.26
C SER A 98 4.10 -2.31 10.97
N ARG A 99 3.62 -1.10 10.72
CA ARG A 99 4.22 0.15 11.21
C ARG A 99 3.26 1.31 11.33
N SER A 100 3.65 2.28 12.14
CA SER A 100 2.99 3.58 12.22
C SER A 100 3.37 4.45 11.03
N LEU A 101 2.45 5.27 10.55
CA LEU A 101 2.74 6.43 9.70
C LEU A 101 3.09 7.68 10.52
N GLY A 102 2.95 7.62 11.85
CA GLY A 102 3.28 8.75 12.73
C GLY A 102 4.73 9.20 12.57
N GLY A 103 4.96 10.50 12.70
CA GLY A 103 6.27 11.12 12.54
C GLY A 103 6.72 11.32 11.09
N VAL A 104 6.02 10.79 10.09
CA VAL A 104 6.33 11.04 8.67
C VAL A 104 6.29 12.55 8.41
N PRO A 105 7.36 13.15 7.85
CA PRO A 105 7.46 14.59 7.66
C PRO A 105 6.43 15.13 6.66
N LEU A 106 5.85 16.27 6.99
CA LEU A 106 4.93 17.04 6.17
C LEU A 106 5.41 18.49 6.08
N PRO A 107 5.05 19.27 5.06
CA PRO A 107 5.41 20.68 5.00
C PRO A 107 4.93 21.50 6.20
N SER A 108 3.81 21.11 6.80
CA SER A 108 3.18 21.79 7.95
C SER A 108 3.49 21.13 9.29
N GLY A 109 4.38 20.12 9.34
CA GLY A 109 4.67 19.38 10.56
C GLY A 109 5.00 17.92 10.32
N SER A 110 4.26 17.03 10.94
CA SER A 110 4.41 15.58 10.75
C SER A 110 3.07 14.87 10.88
N VAL A 111 3.02 13.63 10.40
CA VAL A 111 1.87 12.75 10.69
C VAL A 111 1.80 12.52 12.21
N THR A 112 0.64 12.72 12.79
CA THR A 112 0.41 12.56 14.23
C THR A 112 0.71 11.12 14.68
N CYS A 113 1.49 10.98 15.74
CA CYS A 113 1.81 9.70 16.32
C CYS A 113 0.57 8.93 16.80
N GLY A 114 0.58 7.62 16.65
CA GLY A 114 -0.47 6.76 17.19
C GLY A 114 -1.84 6.91 16.53
N ARG A 115 -1.93 7.45 15.31
CA ARG A 115 -3.22 7.68 14.64
C ARG A 115 -3.47 6.74 13.47
N ILE A 116 -2.46 6.50 12.66
CA ILE A 116 -2.57 5.69 11.44
C ILE A 116 -1.46 4.63 11.43
N TYR A 117 -1.86 3.40 11.23
CA TYR A 117 -0.98 2.24 11.11
C TYR A 117 -1.25 1.50 9.81
N ARG A 118 -0.22 0.85 9.28
CA ARG A 118 -0.35 -0.05 8.13
C ARG A 118 0.37 -1.37 8.40
N GLY A 119 -0.03 -2.44 7.71
CA GLY A 119 0.62 -3.73 7.90
C GLY A 119 0.26 -4.79 6.88
N SER A 120 0.83 -5.99 7.08
CA SER A 120 0.42 -7.22 6.42
C SER A 120 -0.80 -7.83 7.12
N GLN A 121 -1.24 -9.00 6.64
CA GLN A 121 -2.37 -9.73 7.23
C GLN A 121 -2.16 -10.04 8.71
N LEU A 122 -3.23 -9.92 9.49
CA LEU A 122 -3.20 -10.02 10.95
C LEU A 122 -3.28 -11.47 11.48
N ALA A 123 -3.32 -12.47 10.60
CA ALA A 123 -3.54 -13.87 10.96
C ALA A 123 -2.55 -14.41 12.03
N ASN A 124 -1.34 -13.87 12.07
CA ASN A 124 -0.27 -14.33 12.97
C ASN A 124 -0.18 -13.57 14.30
N LEU A 125 -1.14 -12.71 14.63
CA LEU A 125 -1.06 -11.94 15.87
C LEU A 125 -0.92 -12.82 17.14
N GLY A 126 -1.63 -13.96 17.20
CA GLY A 126 -1.62 -14.79 18.41
C GLY A 126 -2.10 -14.04 19.66
N ALA A 127 -1.87 -14.61 20.84
CA ALA A 127 -2.27 -14.00 22.11
C ALA A 127 -1.48 -12.72 22.42
N ASP A 128 -0.16 -12.76 22.23
CA ASP A 128 0.72 -11.61 22.49
C ASP A 128 0.41 -10.45 21.56
N GLY A 129 0.23 -10.72 20.26
CA GLY A 129 -0.13 -9.69 19.31
C GLY A 129 -1.54 -9.11 19.53
N CYS A 130 -2.47 -9.88 20.12
CA CYS A 130 -3.75 -9.35 20.58
C CYS A 130 -3.60 -8.38 21.75
N GLY A 131 -2.62 -8.64 22.65
CA GLY A 131 -2.23 -7.71 23.70
C GLY A 131 -1.68 -6.40 23.13
N ASP A 132 -0.75 -6.48 22.18
CA ASP A 132 -0.19 -5.32 21.49
C ASP A 132 -1.28 -4.54 20.74
N PHE A 133 -2.20 -5.24 20.05
CA PHE A 133 -3.33 -4.62 19.37
C PHE A 133 -4.21 -3.81 20.33
N ALA A 134 -4.49 -4.37 21.50
CA ALA A 134 -5.23 -3.68 22.55
C ALA A 134 -4.47 -2.46 23.10
N ALA A 135 -3.16 -2.60 23.34
CA ALA A 135 -2.30 -1.53 23.84
C ALA A 135 -2.19 -0.34 22.87
N LEU A 136 -2.22 -0.61 21.55
CA LEU A 136 -2.27 0.44 20.53
C LEU A 136 -3.63 1.17 20.48
N GLY A 137 -4.66 0.60 21.11
CA GLY A 137 -5.99 1.19 21.20
C GLY A 137 -6.69 1.32 19.86
N ILE A 138 -6.34 0.46 18.87
CA ILE A 138 -6.89 0.51 17.50
C ILE A 138 -8.42 0.45 17.56
N LYS A 139 -9.08 1.42 16.92
CA LYS A 139 -10.54 1.53 16.87
C LYS A 139 -11.13 1.02 15.57
N SER A 140 -10.36 1.05 14.48
CA SER A 140 -10.83 0.59 13.18
C SER A 140 -9.75 -0.17 12.44
N VAL A 141 -10.14 -1.26 11.78
CA VAL A 141 -9.32 -2.03 10.85
C VAL A 141 -9.94 -1.94 9.46
N ILE A 142 -9.13 -1.55 8.46
CA ILE A 142 -9.51 -1.56 7.06
C ILE A 142 -8.77 -2.72 6.39
N ASP A 143 -9.50 -3.74 5.99
CA ASP A 143 -8.95 -4.91 5.28
C ASP A 143 -9.11 -4.73 3.77
N LEU A 144 -7.97 -4.58 3.08
CA LEU A 144 -7.91 -4.42 1.63
C LEU A 144 -7.88 -5.75 0.88
N ARG A 145 -7.95 -6.87 1.58
CA ARG A 145 -7.96 -8.20 0.99
C ARG A 145 -9.34 -8.54 0.45
N THR A 146 -9.36 -9.40 -0.56
CA THR A 146 -10.60 -10.01 -1.03
C THR A 146 -11.18 -10.95 0.04
N ALA A 147 -12.48 -11.27 -0.07
CA ALA A 147 -13.10 -12.23 0.82
C ALA A 147 -12.44 -13.62 0.78
N ALA A 148 -11.96 -14.04 -0.40
CA ALA A 148 -11.24 -15.29 -0.57
C ALA A 148 -9.90 -15.29 0.19
N GLU A 149 -9.12 -14.21 0.11
CA GLU A 149 -7.86 -14.08 0.86
C GLU A 149 -8.10 -14.04 2.36
N ALA A 150 -9.11 -13.30 2.81
CA ALA A 150 -9.47 -13.22 4.23
C ALA A 150 -9.95 -14.56 4.78
N ALA A 151 -10.66 -15.36 3.98
CA ALA A 151 -11.09 -16.71 4.36
C ALA A 151 -9.92 -17.70 4.48
N LEU A 152 -8.89 -17.57 3.62
CA LEU A 152 -7.69 -18.42 3.68
C LEU A 152 -6.81 -18.11 4.90
N THR A 153 -6.75 -16.85 5.31
CA THR A 153 -5.93 -16.38 6.42
C THR A 153 -6.73 -15.40 7.28
N PRO A 154 -7.70 -15.91 8.07
CA PRO A 154 -8.60 -15.07 8.85
C PRO A 154 -7.83 -14.28 9.92
N SER A 155 -8.23 -13.05 10.11
CA SER A 155 -7.74 -12.23 11.22
C SER A 155 -8.27 -12.79 12.55
N PRO A 156 -7.52 -12.73 13.66
CA PRO A 156 -7.93 -13.28 14.92
C PRO A 156 -9.11 -12.52 15.53
N GLU A 157 -9.89 -13.22 16.35
CA GLU A 157 -11.13 -12.72 16.95
C GLU A 157 -10.93 -11.42 17.74
N CYS A 158 -9.77 -11.24 18.36
CA CYS A 158 -9.47 -10.02 19.12
C CYS A 158 -9.58 -8.74 18.27
N THR A 159 -9.27 -8.81 16.97
CA THR A 159 -9.36 -7.66 16.07
C THR A 159 -10.80 -7.23 15.81
N PHE A 160 -11.73 -8.18 15.73
CA PHE A 160 -13.17 -7.92 15.55
C PHE A 160 -13.88 -7.51 16.85
N LYS A 161 -13.37 -7.97 17.99
CA LYS A 161 -13.97 -7.62 19.30
C LYS A 161 -13.57 -6.22 19.78
N GLN A 162 -12.40 -5.76 19.38
CA GLN A 162 -11.82 -4.52 19.89
C GLN A 162 -11.95 -3.34 18.92
N ALA A 163 -12.13 -3.60 17.63
CA ALA A 163 -12.19 -2.59 16.60
C ALA A 163 -13.33 -2.82 15.62
N GLN A 164 -13.82 -1.72 15.01
CA GLN A 164 -14.67 -1.81 13.84
C GLN A 164 -13.86 -2.38 12.67
N TYR A 165 -14.29 -3.51 12.13
CA TYR A 165 -13.62 -4.15 11.02
C TYR A 165 -14.36 -3.84 9.71
N VAL A 166 -13.66 -3.20 8.76
CA VAL A 166 -14.24 -2.74 7.50
C VAL A 166 -13.53 -3.42 6.34
N SER A 167 -14.28 -4.18 5.55
CA SER A 167 -13.78 -4.77 4.30
C SER A 167 -13.83 -3.73 3.18
N ALA A 168 -12.67 -3.42 2.61
CA ALA A 168 -12.49 -2.51 1.48
C ALA A 168 -11.62 -3.18 0.40
N PRO A 169 -12.09 -4.28 -0.21
CA PRO A 169 -11.26 -5.16 -1.01
C PRO A 169 -10.77 -4.51 -2.31
N MET A 170 -9.48 -4.53 -2.54
CA MET A 170 -8.83 -4.19 -3.80
C MET A 170 -8.49 -5.50 -4.53
N PRO A 171 -9.31 -5.97 -5.48
CA PRO A 171 -9.23 -7.31 -6.03
C PRO A 171 -8.21 -7.46 -7.17
N ILE A 172 -7.15 -6.66 -7.17
CA ILE A 172 -6.15 -6.69 -8.23
C ILE A 172 -5.16 -7.84 -8.00
N PRO A 173 -4.78 -8.59 -9.06
CA PRO A 173 -3.86 -9.72 -8.95
C PRO A 173 -2.50 -9.34 -8.37
N TYR A 174 -1.88 -10.29 -7.66
CA TYR A 174 -0.54 -10.16 -7.08
C TYR A 174 0.53 -10.05 -8.17
N ASN A 175 0.62 -8.93 -8.82
CA ASN A 175 1.77 -8.67 -9.63
C ASN A 175 2.27 -7.25 -9.33
N LEU A 176 3.57 -7.12 -9.28
CA LEU A 176 4.24 -5.88 -8.91
C LEU A 176 4.30 -4.87 -10.06
N SER A 177 3.43 -5.00 -11.08
CA SER A 177 3.47 -4.11 -12.24
C SER A 177 2.91 -2.72 -11.94
N PRO A 178 3.41 -1.68 -12.62
CA PRO A 178 2.83 -0.35 -12.57
C PRO A 178 1.34 -0.30 -12.86
N ALA A 179 0.89 -1.07 -13.86
CA ALA A 179 -0.52 -1.12 -14.25
C ALA A 179 -1.44 -1.61 -13.12
N ASN A 180 -0.99 -2.60 -12.33
CA ASN A 180 -1.77 -3.10 -11.21
C ASN A 180 -1.84 -2.11 -10.04
N TYR A 181 -0.75 -1.40 -9.76
CA TYR A 181 -0.76 -0.36 -8.73
C TYR A 181 -1.67 0.81 -9.10
N ILE A 182 -1.69 1.20 -10.38
CA ILE A 182 -2.65 2.20 -10.89
C ILE A 182 -4.08 1.66 -10.78
N ALA A 183 -4.32 0.39 -11.14
CA ALA A 183 -5.63 -0.23 -11.01
C ALA A 183 -6.11 -0.32 -9.55
N ASP A 184 -5.22 -0.59 -8.59
CA ASP A 184 -5.53 -0.52 -7.15
C ASP A 184 -6.00 0.88 -6.75
N LEU A 185 -5.34 1.94 -7.25
CA LEU A 185 -5.76 3.31 -7.01
C LEU A 185 -7.18 3.58 -7.53
N HIS A 186 -7.53 3.01 -8.69
CA HIS A 186 -8.84 3.18 -9.32
C HIS A 186 -9.94 2.22 -8.82
N THR A 187 -9.71 1.46 -7.76
CA THR A 187 -10.80 0.71 -7.07
C THR A 187 -11.66 1.66 -6.23
N ASN A 188 -12.41 2.52 -6.89
CA ASN A 188 -13.11 3.64 -6.26
C ASN A 188 -13.99 3.25 -5.07
N ALA A 189 -14.72 2.11 -5.16
CA ALA A 189 -15.54 1.64 -4.06
C ALA A 189 -14.72 1.32 -2.79
N SER A 190 -13.53 0.74 -2.97
CA SER A 190 -12.62 0.40 -1.86
C SER A 190 -11.96 1.64 -1.29
N VAL A 191 -11.55 2.57 -2.15
CA VAL A 191 -11.02 3.88 -1.72
C VAL A 191 -12.09 4.65 -0.95
N LEU A 192 -13.32 4.72 -1.46
CA LEU A 192 -14.45 5.34 -0.76
C LEU A 192 -14.70 4.72 0.61
N ALA A 193 -14.73 3.39 0.71
CA ALA A 193 -14.91 2.68 1.97
C ALA A 193 -13.78 2.99 2.98
N ALA A 194 -12.52 3.01 2.51
CA ALA A 194 -11.38 3.37 3.35
C ALA A 194 -11.47 4.83 3.84
N PHE A 195 -11.83 5.77 2.96
CA PHE A 195 -11.95 7.18 3.33
C PHE A 195 -13.21 7.49 4.13
N ALA A 196 -14.26 6.66 4.07
CA ALA A 196 -15.38 6.75 5.00
C ALA A 196 -14.93 6.49 6.45
N VAL A 197 -14.05 5.49 6.67
CA VAL A 197 -13.46 5.22 7.99
C VAL A 197 -12.51 6.35 8.41
N LEU A 198 -11.59 6.75 7.53
CA LEU A 198 -10.62 7.81 7.79
C LEU A 198 -11.27 9.19 8.01
N GLY A 199 -12.49 9.39 7.53
CA GLY A 199 -13.29 10.59 7.69
C GLY A 199 -14.06 10.68 9.00
N GLU A 200 -13.95 9.70 9.90
CA GLU A 200 -14.66 9.67 11.16
C GLU A 200 -13.72 9.80 12.36
N VAL A 201 -13.93 10.77 13.22
CA VAL A 201 -13.09 11.03 14.41
C VAL A 201 -13.03 9.81 15.34
N ALA A 202 -14.16 9.13 15.53
CA ALA A 202 -14.28 7.96 16.40
C ALA A 202 -13.54 6.72 15.88
N SER A 203 -13.15 6.70 14.60
CA SER A 203 -12.44 5.59 13.98
C SER A 203 -10.96 5.49 14.38
N TYR A 204 -10.39 6.54 14.94
CA TYR A 204 -8.95 6.58 15.24
C TYR A 204 -8.60 6.03 16.62
N PRO A 205 -7.47 5.30 16.74
CA PRO A 205 -6.47 4.95 15.73
C PRO A 205 -6.99 3.96 14.68
N VAL A 206 -6.53 4.14 13.43
CA VAL A 206 -6.88 3.28 12.27
C VAL A 206 -5.70 2.40 11.89
N LEU A 207 -5.92 1.11 11.67
CA LEU A 207 -5.00 0.20 11.02
C LEU A 207 -5.56 -0.22 9.67
N PHE A 208 -4.81 -0.11 8.59
CA PHE A 208 -5.17 -0.70 7.31
C PHE A 208 -4.13 -1.73 6.87
N HIS A 209 -4.60 -2.81 6.25
CA HIS A 209 -3.72 -3.89 5.83
C HIS A 209 -4.18 -4.59 4.55
N CYS A 210 -3.26 -5.29 3.92
CA CYS A 210 -3.54 -6.28 2.89
C CYS A 210 -2.82 -7.59 3.22
N THR A 211 -2.46 -8.43 2.25
CA THR A 211 -1.74 -9.69 2.53
C THR A 211 -0.29 -9.44 2.94
N TYR A 212 0.46 -8.63 2.19
CA TYR A 212 1.88 -8.34 2.47
C TYR A 212 2.12 -6.95 3.09
N GLY A 213 1.09 -6.11 3.19
CA GLY A 213 1.25 -4.72 3.64
C GLY A 213 2.04 -3.86 2.66
N ARG A 214 2.32 -4.34 1.45
CA ARG A 214 3.19 -3.76 0.44
C ARG A 214 2.40 -3.03 -0.64
N ASP A 215 1.64 -3.77 -1.48
CA ASP A 215 1.04 -3.26 -2.71
C ASP A 215 -0.18 -2.37 -2.43
N ARG A 216 -1.32 -2.96 -2.15
CA ARG A 216 -2.58 -2.26 -1.84
C ARG A 216 -2.45 -1.30 -0.65
N SER A 217 -1.80 -1.76 0.42
CA SER A 217 -1.47 -0.89 1.56
C SER A 217 -0.46 0.20 1.18
N GLY A 218 0.42 -0.04 0.20
CA GLY A 218 1.34 0.95 -0.35
C GLY A 218 0.61 2.06 -1.11
N VAL A 219 -0.32 1.68 -1.99
CA VAL A 219 -1.15 2.61 -2.77
C VAL A 219 -2.02 3.47 -1.84
N LEU A 220 -2.69 2.85 -0.85
CA LEU A 220 -3.52 3.60 0.10
C LEU A 220 -2.66 4.54 0.98
N ALA A 221 -1.48 4.09 1.43
CA ALA A 221 -0.56 4.95 2.18
C ALA A 221 -0.08 6.13 1.34
N ALA A 222 0.27 5.91 0.07
CA ALA A 222 0.68 6.97 -0.84
C ALA A 222 -0.43 8.01 -1.03
N LEU A 223 -1.67 7.57 -1.22
CA LEU A 223 -2.82 8.46 -1.36
C LEU A 223 -3.06 9.28 -0.08
N ILE A 224 -3.01 8.66 1.10
CA ILE A 224 -3.13 9.35 2.39
C ILE A 224 -2.01 10.37 2.57
N LEU A 225 -0.76 9.97 2.40
CA LEU A 225 0.40 10.84 2.61
C LEU A 225 0.43 12.01 1.62
N ARG A 226 0.09 11.78 0.34
CA ARG A 226 -0.03 12.85 -0.65
C ARG A 226 -1.16 13.83 -0.31
N LEU A 227 -2.28 13.33 0.20
CA LEU A 227 -3.38 14.17 0.69
C LEU A 227 -2.97 15.04 1.89
N LEU A 228 -2.12 14.51 2.78
CA LEU A 228 -1.56 15.25 3.91
C LEU A 228 -0.43 16.22 3.51
N GLY A 229 0.00 16.19 2.25
CA GLY A 229 1.01 17.09 1.70
C GLY A 229 2.44 16.55 1.73
N ALA A 230 2.67 15.28 2.09
CA ALA A 230 4.01 14.68 2.02
C ALA A 230 4.58 14.79 0.61
N SER A 231 5.88 15.08 0.48
CA SER A 231 6.54 15.10 -0.81
C SER A 231 6.61 13.70 -1.42
N ARG A 232 6.86 13.62 -2.72
CA ARG A 232 7.01 12.36 -3.44
C ARG A 232 8.14 11.51 -2.87
N GLU A 233 9.25 12.15 -2.52
CA GLU A 233 10.43 11.51 -1.94
C GLU A 233 10.12 10.90 -0.58
N VAL A 234 9.37 11.60 0.27
CA VAL A 234 8.93 11.11 1.58
C VAL A 234 8.01 9.89 1.43
N VAL A 235 7.06 9.94 0.50
CA VAL A 235 6.17 8.80 0.21
C VAL A 235 6.96 7.60 -0.29
N MET A 236 7.92 7.82 -1.18
CA MET A 236 8.80 6.75 -1.67
C MET A 236 9.66 6.16 -0.55
N ALA A 237 10.26 6.99 0.31
CA ALA A 237 11.03 6.54 1.47
C ALA A 237 10.18 5.69 2.41
N GLU A 238 8.94 6.10 2.71
CA GLU A 238 8.01 5.34 3.54
C GLU A 238 7.70 3.98 2.91
N TYR A 239 7.43 3.93 1.62
CA TYR A 239 7.17 2.68 0.92
C TYR A 239 8.38 1.75 0.92
N MET A 240 9.59 2.28 0.70
CA MET A 240 10.83 1.49 0.64
C MET A 240 11.18 0.83 1.97
N ARG A 241 10.67 1.29 3.10
CA ARG A 241 10.77 0.60 4.40
C ARG A 241 10.21 -0.83 4.35
N THR A 242 9.36 -1.14 3.39
CA THR A 242 8.87 -2.52 3.15
C THR A 242 10.01 -3.52 2.97
N GLN A 243 11.15 -3.12 2.44
CA GLN A 243 12.33 -3.99 2.28
C GLN A 243 12.88 -4.48 3.63
N GLN A 244 12.76 -3.69 4.68
CA GLN A 244 13.21 -4.05 6.04
C GLN A 244 12.38 -5.18 6.66
N SER A 245 11.18 -5.44 6.12
CA SER A 245 10.31 -6.53 6.57
C SER A 245 10.60 -7.88 5.91
N GLY A 246 11.61 -7.96 5.04
CA GLY A 246 11.91 -9.13 4.22
C GLY A 246 11.03 -9.29 2.98
N PHE A 247 10.02 -8.44 2.79
CA PHE A 247 9.27 -8.38 1.53
C PHE A 247 10.00 -7.48 0.53
N GLY A 248 10.06 -7.89 -0.72
CA GLY A 248 10.57 -7.04 -1.79
C GLY A 248 9.72 -5.79 -1.96
N SER A 249 10.22 -4.80 -2.68
CA SER A 249 9.48 -3.59 -3.06
C SER A 249 9.37 -3.46 -4.57
N ALA A 250 8.44 -2.64 -5.03
CA ALA A 250 8.22 -2.33 -6.45
C ALA A 250 8.23 -0.80 -6.66
N PRO A 251 9.40 -0.15 -6.54
CA PRO A 251 9.49 1.31 -6.54
C PRO A 251 8.94 1.92 -7.83
N MET A 252 9.19 1.33 -8.99
CA MET A 252 8.64 1.81 -10.26
C MET A 252 7.11 1.78 -10.28
N SER A 253 6.50 0.80 -9.63
CA SER A 253 5.04 0.68 -9.57
C SER A 253 4.43 1.74 -8.66
N LEU A 254 5.06 2.03 -7.53
CA LEU A 254 4.62 3.15 -6.69
C LEU A 254 4.88 4.51 -7.37
N GLN A 255 5.99 4.68 -8.08
CA GLN A 255 6.22 5.87 -8.88
C GLN A 255 5.09 6.11 -9.88
N ALA A 256 4.67 5.06 -10.60
CA ALA A 256 3.54 5.17 -11.54
C ALA A 256 2.22 5.54 -10.84
N THR A 257 1.99 5.05 -9.61
CA THR A 257 0.84 5.49 -8.79
C THR A 257 0.91 6.98 -8.46
N LEU A 258 2.10 7.48 -8.09
CA LEU A 258 2.29 8.89 -7.78
C LEU A 258 2.12 9.76 -9.03
N ASP A 259 2.63 9.33 -10.19
CA ASP A 259 2.42 9.99 -11.47
C ASP A 259 0.93 10.07 -11.82
N GLU A 260 0.20 8.99 -11.58
CA GLU A 260 -1.25 8.95 -11.81
C GLU A 260 -2.00 9.88 -10.86
N ILE A 261 -1.66 9.92 -9.57
CA ILE A 261 -2.25 10.87 -8.61
C ILE A 261 -2.01 12.32 -9.09
N GLU A 262 -0.81 12.64 -9.56
CA GLU A 262 -0.48 13.96 -10.08
C GLU A 262 -1.26 14.26 -11.37
N ARG A 263 -1.36 13.30 -12.29
CA ARG A 263 -2.17 13.42 -13.51
C ARG A 263 -3.65 13.69 -13.24
N LEU A 264 -4.16 13.17 -12.13
CA LEU A 264 -5.54 13.39 -11.66
C LEU A 264 -5.75 14.73 -10.94
N GLY A 265 -4.73 15.60 -10.91
CA GLY A 265 -4.79 16.89 -10.24
C GLY A 265 -4.43 16.85 -8.75
N GLY A 266 -3.83 15.77 -8.30
CA GLY A 266 -3.44 15.53 -6.91
C GLY A 266 -4.43 14.69 -6.13
N ALA A 267 -4.01 14.25 -4.95
CA ALA A 267 -4.79 13.31 -4.12
C ALA A 267 -6.17 13.87 -3.73
N GLU A 268 -6.27 15.16 -3.39
CA GLU A 268 -7.55 15.77 -3.01
C GLU A 268 -8.51 15.84 -4.19
N ALA A 269 -8.05 16.31 -5.35
CA ALA A 269 -8.89 16.38 -6.55
C ALA A 269 -9.41 15.00 -6.97
N PHE A 270 -8.54 13.99 -6.93
CA PHE A 270 -8.93 12.61 -7.19
C PHE A 270 -10.01 12.14 -6.20
N LEU A 271 -9.79 12.28 -4.90
CA LEU A 271 -10.73 11.83 -3.88
C LEU A 271 -12.10 12.51 -4.00
N LEU A 272 -12.12 13.81 -4.23
CA LEU A 272 -13.37 14.55 -4.48
C LEU A 272 -14.07 14.06 -5.73
N SER A 273 -13.33 13.77 -6.81
CA SER A 273 -13.89 13.30 -8.09
C SER A 273 -14.59 11.95 -7.99
N ILE A 274 -14.13 11.07 -7.09
CA ILE A 274 -14.75 9.77 -6.86
C ILE A 274 -15.84 9.81 -5.77
N GLY A 275 -16.11 10.98 -5.18
CA GLY A 275 -17.21 11.19 -4.23
C GLY A 275 -16.82 11.14 -2.75
N VAL A 276 -15.52 11.19 -2.40
CA VAL A 276 -15.12 11.35 -0.98
C VAL A 276 -15.56 12.74 -0.51
N PRO A 277 -16.35 12.86 0.58
CA PRO A 277 -16.80 14.15 1.06
C PRO A 277 -15.63 15.04 1.54
N ALA A 278 -15.65 16.32 1.20
CA ALA A 278 -14.64 17.28 1.67
C ALA A 278 -14.53 17.30 3.22
N LYS A 279 -15.65 17.08 3.92
CA LYS A 279 -15.65 16.90 5.38
C LYS A 279 -14.78 15.73 5.84
N ALA A 280 -14.83 14.59 5.15
CA ALA A 280 -14.00 13.42 5.48
C ALA A 280 -12.50 13.74 5.31
N ILE A 281 -12.14 14.44 4.25
CA ILE A 281 -10.77 14.94 4.03
C ILE A 281 -10.33 15.88 5.16
N ALA A 282 -11.19 16.80 5.57
CA ALA A 282 -10.90 17.73 6.66
C ALA A 282 -10.70 16.99 8.00
N VAL A 283 -11.51 15.97 8.30
CA VAL A 283 -11.36 15.13 9.50
C VAL A 283 -10.01 14.38 9.46
N LEU A 284 -9.68 13.73 8.33
CA LEU A 284 -8.40 13.04 8.20
C LEU A 284 -7.22 13.99 8.47
N ARG A 285 -7.22 15.19 7.89
CA ARG A 285 -6.19 16.20 8.15
C ARG A 285 -6.11 16.58 9.62
N ALA A 286 -7.25 16.90 10.23
CA ALA A 286 -7.32 17.28 11.64
C ALA A 286 -6.86 16.20 12.60
N GLN A 287 -7.14 14.92 12.30
CA GLN A 287 -6.75 13.78 13.12
C GLN A 287 -5.30 13.33 12.90
N SER A 288 -4.70 13.69 11.76
CA SER A 288 -3.45 13.05 11.30
C SER A 288 -2.29 14.03 11.13
N VAL A 289 -2.45 15.32 11.41
CA VAL A 289 -1.36 16.29 11.29
C VAL A 289 -1.07 16.94 12.65
N THR A 290 0.19 16.77 13.10
CA THR A 290 0.75 17.54 14.21
C THR A 290 1.52 18.72 13.61
N PRO A 291 1.10 19.97 13.85
CA PRO A 291 1.76 21.13 13.30
C PRO A 291 3.15 21.34 13.91
N VAL A 292 4.02 22.01 13.18
CA VAL A 292 5.26 22.55 13.76
C VAL A 292 4.88 23.60 14.78
N VAL A 293 5.37 23.42 16.00
CA VAL A 293 5.28 24.48 17.02
C VAL A 293 6.34 25.52 16.66
N PRO A 294 5.97 26.78 16.47
CA PRO A 294 6.90 27.85 16.11
C PRO A 294 7.93 28.14 17.19
#